data_48be622b6d0b3c52fa8d56dc6e00408f
#
_entry.id   48be622b6d0b3c52fa8d56dc6e00408f
#
_cell.length_a   1.000
_cell.length_b   1.000
_cell.length_c   1.000
_cell.angle_alpha   90.00
_cell.angle_beta   90.00
_cell.angle_gamma   90.00
#
_symmetry.space_group_name_H-M   'P 1'
#
loop_
_entity.id
_entity.type
_entity.pdbx_description
1 polymer ?
#
loop_
_entity_poly.entity_id
_entity_poly.type
_entity_poly.pdbx_seq_one_letter_code
_entity_poly.pdbx_strand_id
1 'polypeptide(L)'
;MIFDTHAHYDDEAFNEDREEVIDKIKKAGVGLVLNCGASIEGCFNTVELAQKYDFFYGAVGLHPHEAEKKNDLNVIGDLLSKNKIVAVGEIGLDYYYPHDREKQKRLFMEQMDLARQLNKPVVIHDRDAHEDTLKIIKEFKGVTGVLHCYSGSYEFAKEVVKLGYFLGFTGVVTFKNAKKTVEVVQNIPLEYILVETDCPYMAPEPNRGKRNDSSYLIYVIDKISKIKELDYKKVEETTYKNGLRAFNL
;
A
#
# COMPACT_ATOMS: atom_id res chain seq x y z
N MET A 1 7.62 14.28 9.86
CA MET A 1 7.94 13.63 8.55
C MET A 1 6.86 12.62 8.24
N ILE A 2 6.47 12.52 6.98
CA ILE A 2 5.41 11.63 6.51
C ILE A 2 6.03 10.46 5.74
N PHE A 3 5.53 9.25 5.92
CA PHE A 3 5.83 8.10 5.08
C PHE A 3 4.58 7.74 4.27
N ASP A 4 4.65 7.88 2.96
CA ASP A 4 3.65 7.38 2.02
C ASP A 4 3.88 5.89 1.80
N THR A 5 3.07 5.04 2.40
CA THR A 5 3.29 3.60 2.41
C THR A 5 2.76 2.86 1.19
N HIS A 6 2.14 3.56 0.23
CA HIS A 6 1.70 3.02 -1.05
C HIS A 6 1.48 4.12 -2.09
N ALA A 7 2.27 4.11 -3.14
CA ALA A 7 2.22 5.08 -4.24
C ALA A 7 2.63 4.43 -5.56
N HIS A 8 2.17 4.98 -6.70
CA HIS A 8 2.52 4.56 -8.05
C HIS A 8 3.11 5.73 -8.84
N TYR A 9 4.28 6.21 -8.43
CA TYR A 9 5.01 7.24 -9.20
C TYR A 9 5.58 6.71 -10.51
N ASP A 10 5.55 5.40 -10.76
CA ASP A 10 5.81 4.77 -12.05
C ASP A 10 4.66 4.91 -13.06
N ASP A 11 3.44 5.27 -12.61
CA ASP A 11 2.26 5.46 -13.45
C ASP A 11 2.48 6.54 -14.55
N GLU A 12 1.88 6.31 -15.73
CA GLU A 12 1.96 7.21 -16.89
C GLU A 12 1.43 8.62 -16.62
N ALA A 13 0.52 8.77 -15.66
CA ALA A 13 -0.03 10.07 -15.24
C ALA A 13 1.08 11.04 -14.73
N PHE A 14 2.26 10.53 -14.38
CA PHE A 14 3.39 11.33 -13.95
C PHE A 14 4.47 11.53 -15.02
N ASN A 15 4.34 10.97 -16.22
CA ASN A 15 5.41 10.96 -17.22
C ASN A 15 5.91 12.36 -17.59
N GLU A 16 5.02 13.35 -17.64
CA GLU A 16 5.36 14.70 -18.08
C GLU A 16 6.08 15.54 -17.00
N ASP A 17 5.79 15.27 -15.69
CA ASP A 17 6.23 16.13 -14.59
C ASP A 17 6.70 15.37 -13.34
N ARG A 18 7.04 14.09 -13.48
CA ARG A 18 7.41 13.20 -12.35
C ARG A 18 8.50 13.80 -11.46
N GLU A 19 9.54 14.37 -12.04
CA GLU A 19 10.65 14.96 -11.28
C GLU A 19 10.19 16.18 -10.48
N GLU A 20 9.36 17.03 -11.08
CA GLU A 20 8.82 18.23 -10.41
C GLU A 20 7.91 17.84 -9.25
N VAL A 21 7.08 16.79 -9.44
CA VAL A 21 6.19 16.26 -8.39
C VAL A 21 7.01 15.65 -7.26
N ILE A 22 8.06 14.88 -7.56
CA ILE A 22 8.94 14.29 -6.54
C ILE A 22 9.66 15.37 -5.72
N ASP A 23 10.14 16.43 -6.37
CA ASP A 23 10.72 17.59 -5.68
C ASP A 23 9.67 18.32 -4.80
N LYS A 24 8.44 18.46 -5.29
CA LYS A 24 7.32 19.05 -4.55
C LYS A 24 7.01 18.28 -3.28
N ILE A 25 6.87 16.95 -3.36
CA ILE A 25 6.52 16.14 -2.19
C ILE A 25 7.64 16.15 -1.14
N LYS A 26 8.90 16.15 -1.56
CA LYS A 26 10.05 16.28 -0.66
C LYS A 26 10.00 17.61 0.11
N LYS A 27 9.73 18.72 -0.60
CA LYS A 27 9.58 20.05 0.01
C LYS A 27 8.36 20.13 0.94
N ALA A 28 7.32 19.33 0.70
CA ALA A 28 6.12 19.24 1.54
C ALA A 28 6.33 18.40 2.83
N GLY A 29 7.54 17.87 3.07
CA GLY A 29 7.86 17.12 4.30
C GLY A 29 7.61 15.61 4.21
N VAL A 30 7.40 15.07 3.02
CA VAL A 30 7.40 13.61 2.81
C VAL A 30 8.82 13.11 2.99
N GLY A 31 9.01 12.26 3.99
CA GLY A 31 10.32 11.72 4.36
C GLY A 31 10.63 10.40 3.68
N LEU A 32 9.62 9.56 3.42
CA LEU A 32 9.74 8.29 2.73
C LEU A 32 8.53 8.03 1.80
N VAL A 33 8.77 7.30 0.73
CA VAL A 33 7.75 6.79 -0.20
C VAL A 33 8.04 5.33 -0.48
N LEU A 34 7.03 4.46 -0.37
CA LEU A 34 7.05 3.13 -0.95
C LEU A 34 6.32 3.15 -2.30
N ASN A 35 7.07 3.07 -3.39
CA ASN A 35 6.49 2.87 -4.71
C ASN A 35 6.16 1.40 -4.91
N CYS A 36 4.97 1.09 -5.40
CA CYS A 36 4.48 -0.27 -5.58
C CYS A 36 4.34 -0.61 -7.06
N GLY A 37 5.18 -1.50 -7.57
CA GLY A 37 5.02 -2.05 -8.91
C GLY A 37 3.86 -3.03 -8.96
N ALA A 38 3.03 -2.95 -10.01
CA ALA A 38 1.82 -3.77 -10.16
C ALA A 38 1.89 -4.71 -11.38
N SER A 39 2.89 -4.54 -12.24
CA SER A 39 3.18 -5.35 -13.42
C SER A 39 4.68 -5.55 -13.55
N ILE A 40 5.13 -6.42 -14.46
CA ILE A 40 6.58 -6.61 -14.72
C ILE A 40 7.24 -5.27 -15.08
N GLU A 41 6.64 -4.49 -15.97
CA GLU A 41 7.16 -3.17 -16.36
C GLU A 41 7.17 -2.19 -15.19
N GLY A 42 6.05 -2.08 -14.45
CA GLY A 42 5.95 -1.25 -13.24
C GLY A 42 6.97 -1.64 -12.17
N CYS A 43 7.29 -2.94 -12.04
CA CYS A 43 8.33 -3.40 -11.12
C CYS A 43 9.73 -2.93 -11.51
N PHE A 44 10.08 -2.94 -12.80
CA PHE A 44 11.35 -2.36 -13.26
C PHE A 44 11.41 -0.85 -12.99
N ASN A 45 10.35 -0.11 -13.33
CA ASN A 45 10.26 1.32 -13.08
C ASN A 45 10.36 1.64 -11.58
N THR A 46 9.75 0.82 -10.73
CA THR A 46 9.84 0.92 -9.26
C THR A 46 11.29 0.77 -8.78
N VAL A 47 12.03 -0.19 -9.31
CA VAL A 47 13.46 -0.36 -8.97
C VAL A 47 14.27 0.88 -9.38
N GLU A 48 14.03 1.42 -10.58
CA GLU A 48 14.70 2.64 -11.04
C GLU A 48 14.41 3.84 -10.14
N LEU A 49 13.16 4.06 -9.76
CA LEU A 49 12.77 5.13 -8.84
C LEU A 49 13.43 4.97 -7.47
N ALA A 50 13.42 3.77 -6.91
CA ALA A 50 14.04 3.48 -5.63
C ALA A 50 15.55 3.71 -5.64
N GLN A 51 16.23 3.44 -6.77
CA GLN A 51 17.65 3.69 -6.93
C GLN A 51 17.97 5.17 -7.17
N LYS A 52 17.10 5.89 -7.88
CA LYS A 52 17.30 7.29 -8.26
C LYS A 52 17.09 8.26 -7.07
N TYR A 53 16.12 7.98 -6.20
CA TYR A 53 15.74 8.90 -5.12
C TYR A 53 16.02 8.30 -3.75
N ASP A 54 16.78 8.99 -2.90
CA ASP A 54 17.24 8.48 -1.59
C ASP A 54 16.08 8.12 -0.65
N PHE A 55 14.96 8.82 -0.72
CA PHE A 55 13.80 8.63 0.13
C PHE A 55 12.73 7.70 -0.47
N PHE A 56 12.98 7.10 -1.63
CA PHE A 56 12.13 6.09 -2.23
C PHE A 56 12.62 4.69 -1.88
N TYR A 57 11.67 3.84 -1.56
CA TYR A 57 11.77 2.38 -1.46
C TYR A 57 10.79 1.75 -2.44
N GLY A 58 10.92 0.46 -2.71
CA GLY A 58 10.05 -0.25 -3.64
C GLY A 58 9.44 -1.51 -3.05
N ALA A 59 8.22 -1.80 -3.47
CA ALA A 59 7.63 -3.13 -3.44
C ALA A 59 7.47 -3.60 -4.88
N VAL A 60 7.76 -4.87 -5.16
CA VAL A 60 7.60 -5.45 -6.48
C VAL A 60 6.76 -6.72 -6.41
N GLY A 61 5.79 -6.83 -7.31
CA GLY A 61 4.83 -7.91 -7.36
C GLY A 61 3.92 -7.80 -8.58
N LEU A 62 3.02 -8.75 -8.71
CA LEU A 62 2.06 -8.82 -9.80
C LEU A 62 0.64 -8.66 -9.23
N HIS A 63 0.02 -7.54 -9.58
CA HIS A 63 -1.36 -7.23 -9.22
C HIS A 63 -2.33 -8.31 -9.73
N PRO A 64 -3.46 -8.57 -9.07
CA PRO A 64 -4.45 -9.57 -9.53
C PRO A 64 -4.90 -9.42 -10.99
N HIS A 65 -4.85 -8.23 -11.56
CA HIS A 65 -5.14 -8.01 -12.99
C HIS A 65 -4.11 -8.65 -13.94
N GLU A 66 -2.94 -9.03 -13.43
CA GLU A 66 -1.91 -9.74 -14.19
C GLU A 66 -2.11 -11.26 -14.20
N ALA A 67 -3.07 -11.80 -13.43
CA ALA A 67 -3.24 -13.24 -13.22
C ALA A 67 -3.57 -14.05 -14.50
N GLU A 68 -4.09 -13.41 -15.53
CA GLU A 68 -4.43 -14.04 -16.81
C GLU A 68 -3.29 -13.91 -17.86
N LYS A 69 -2.27 -13.11 -17.56
CA LYS A 69 -1.10 -12.94 -18.44
C LYS A 69 -0.06 -14.03 -18.19
N LYS A 70 0.81 -14.21 -19.15
CA LYS A 70 1.99 -15.06 -18.96
C LYS A 70 3.02 -14.29 -18.14
N ASN A 71 3.16 -14.66 -16.88
CA ASN A 71 4.09 -14.04 -15.95
C ASN A 71 5.26 -14.98 -15.63
N ASP A 72 6.42 -14.40 -15.32
CA ASP A 72 7.58 -15.12 -14.82
C ASP A 72 7.96 -14.58 -13.43
N LEU A 73 7.61 -15.34 -12.39
CA LEU A 73 7.91 -14.97 -11.00
C LEU A 73 9.41 -14.99 -10.67
N ASN A 74 10.25 -15.62 -11.50
CA ASN A 74 11.70 -15.53 -11.31
C ASN A 74 12.18 -14.09 -11.51
N VAL A 75 11.57 -13.35 -12.46
CA VAL A 75 11.88 -11.92 -12.65
C VAL A 75 11.55 -11.12 -11.38
N ILE A 76 10.40 -11.39 -10.74
CA ILE A 76 10.05 -10.74 -9.47
C ILE A 76 11.05 -11.12 -8.38
N GLY A 77 11.45 -12.38 -8.29
CA GLY A 77 12.49 -12.86 -7.36
C GLY A 77 13.83 -12.12 -7.53
N ASP A 78 14.26 -11.92 -8.76
CA ASP A 78 15.48 -11.17 -9.08
C ASP A 78 15.37 -9.70 -8.68
N LEU A 79 14.23 -9.06 -8.94
CA LEU A 79 13.99 -7.67 -8.57
C LEU A 79 13.93 -7.49 -7.05
N LEU A 80 13.38 -8.46 -6.31
CA LEU A 80 13.35 -8.46 -4.84
C LEU A 80 14.73 -8.48 -4.19
N SER A 81 15.76 -8.91 -4.92
CA SER A 81 17.15 -8.87 -4.45
C SER A 81 17.80 -7.48 -4.56
N LYS A 82 17.18 -6.54 -5.28
CA LYS A 82 17.75 -5.21 -5.52
C LYS A 82 17.71 -4.36 -4.26
N ASN A 83 18.69 -3.45 -4.15
CA ASN A 83 18.76 -2.51 -3.03
C ASN A 83 17.48 -1.66 -2.95
N LYS A 84 17.01 -1.41 -1.70
CA LYS A 84 15.80 -0.63 -1.39
C LYS A 84 14.48 -1.25 -1.86
N ILE A 85 14.48 -2.49 -2.38
CA ILE A 85 13.25 -3.25 -2.62
C ILE A 85 12.95 -4.06 -1.36
N VAL A 86 11.93 -3.63 -0.63
CA VAL A 86 11.71 -4.03 0.76
C VAL A 86 10.50 -4.94 0.95
N ALA A 87 9.61 -5.04 -0.01
CA ALA A 87 8.37 -5.81 0.10
C ALA A 87 8.02 -6.54 -1.20
N VAL A 88 7.22 -7.61 -1.08
CA VAL A 88 6.53 -8.24 -2.21
C VAL A 88 5.16 -7.56 -2.35
N GLY A 89 4.94 -6.90 -3.47
CA GLY A 89 3.69 -6.15 -3.72
C GLY A 89 3.82 -5.22 -4.94
N GLU A 90 2.70 -4.88 -5.52
CA GLU A 90 1.35 -5.09 -5.05
C GLU A 90 0.83 -6.47 -5.49
N ILE A 91 0.28 -7.25 -4.56
CA ILE A 91 -0.25 -8.60 -4.79
C ILE A 91 -1.65 -8.72 -4.15
N GLY A 92 -2.42 -9.74 -4.48
CA GLY A 92 -3.69 -9.94 -3.79
C GLY A 92 -4.85 -10.36 -4.68
N LEU A 93 -6.07 -9.88 -4.34
CA LEU A 93 -7.31 -10.25 -5.01
C LEU A 93 -8.18 -9.03 -5.32
N ASP A 94 -8.73 -9.01 -6.54
CA ASP A 94 -9.71 -8.02 -7.00
C ASP A 94 -10.90 -8.73 -7.65
N TYR A 95 -12.03 -8.78 -6.95
CA TYR A 95 -13.24 -9.41 -7.43
C TYR A 95 -14.27 -8.42 -8.01
N TYR A 96 -13.92 -7.15 -8.02
CA TYR A 96 -14.74 -6.11 -8.64
C TYR A 96 -14.80 -6.26 -10.16
N TYR A 97 -13.67 -6.61 -10.78
CA TYR A 97 -13.59 -6.86 -12.21
C TYR A 97 -13.81 -8.34 -12.54
N PRO A 98 -14.35 -8.68 -13.73
CA PRO A 98 -14.71 -10.05 -14.11
C PRO A 98 -13.50 -10.89 -14.55
N HIS A 99 -12.41 -10.85 -13.79
CA HIS A 99 -11.23 -11.70 -14.00
C HIS A 99 -11.36 -13.05 -13.30
N ASP A 100 -10.60 -14.04 -13.77
CA ASP A 100 -10.59 -15.41 -13.22
C ASP A 100 -10.07 -15.42 -11.77
N ARG A 101 -10.98 -15.65 -10.82
CA ARG A 101 -10.69 -15.67 -9.39
C ARG A 101 -9.70 -16.77 -8.98
N GLU A 102 -9.75 -17.94 -9.62
CA GLU A 102 -8.86 -19.05 -9.29
C GLU A 102 -7.42 -18.75 -9.73
N LYS A 103 -7.27 -18.08 -10.89
CA LYS A 103 -5.95 -17.60 -11.32
C LYS A 103 -5.41 -16.53 -10.40
N GLN A 104 -6.25 -15.59 -9.96
CA GLN A 104 -5.85 -14.57 -8.98
C GLN A 104 -5.38 -15.22 -7.67
N LYS A 105 -6.15 -16.17 -7.11
CA LYS A 105 -5.78 -16.88 -5.87
C LYS A 105 -4.45 -17.62 -6.03
N ARG A 106 -4.26 -18.30 -7.16
CA ARG A 106 -3.00 -19.01 -7.43
C ARG A 106 -1.83 -18.04 -7.46
N LEU A 107 -1.93 -16.97 -8.25
CA LEU A 107 -0.89 -15.95 -8.34
C LEU A 107 -0.58 -15.31 -6.99
N PHE A 108 -1.62 -15.04 -6.20
CA PHE A 108 -1.46 -14.48 -4.85
C PHE A 108 -0.70 -15.46 -3.94
N MET A 109 -1.10 -16.73 -3.90
CA MET A 109 -0.43 -17.75 -3.07
C MET A 109 1.03 -17.98 -3.49
N GLU A 110 1.33 -18.00 -4.77
CA GLU A 110 2.71 -18.13 -5.28
C GLU A 110 3.59 -16.96 -4.82
N GLN A 111 3.06 -15.73 -4.82
CA GLN A 111 3.79 -14.55 -4.35
C GLN A 111 3.87 -14.48 -2.81
N MET A 112 2.86 -14.96 -2.09
CA MET A 112 2.95 -15.15 -0.63
C MET A 112 4.05 -16.16 -0.25
N ASP A 113 4.20 -17.23 -1.04
CA ASP A 113 5.27 -18.20 -0.84
C ASP A 113 6.65 -17.58 -1.09
N LEU A 114 6.78 -16.80 -2.14
CA LEU A 114 8.00 -16.03 -2.44
C LEU A 114 8.36 -15.06 -1.29
N ALA A 115 7.38 -14.33 -0.76
CA ALA A 115 7.56 -13.44 0.38
C ALA A 115 8.04 -14.20 1.62
N ARG A 116 7.45 -15.38 1.90
CA ARG A 116 7.85 -16.26 3.00
C ARG A 116 9.29 -16.76 2.84
N GLN A 117 9.67 -17.21 1.64
CA GLN A 117 11.02 -17.72 1.35
C GLN A 117 12.08 -16.64 1.52
N LEU A 118 11.77 -15.40 1.13
CA LEU A 118 12.69 -14.26 1.19
C LEU A 118 12.60 -13.47 2.51
N ASN A 119 11.70 -13.89 3.43
CA ASN A 119 11.42 -13.19 4.69
C ASN A 119 11.12 -11.69 4.48
N LYS A 120 10.31 -11.39 3.47
CA LYS A 120 9.89 -10.02 3.15
C LYS A 120 8.42 -9.79 3.52
N PRO A 121 8.06 -8.59 3.99
CA PRO A 121 6.67 -8.20 4.16
C PRO A 121 5.95 -8.10 2.80
N VAL A 122 4.62 -8.11 2.84
CA VAL A 122 3.78 -8.00 1.64
C VAL A 122 2.93 -6.73 1.64
N VAL A 123 2.60 -6.24 0.44
CA VAL A 123 1.59 -5.19 0.22
C VAL A 123 0.42 -5.83 -0.53
N ILE A 124 -0.73 -5.92 0.15
CA ILE A 124 -1.88 -6.69 -0.32
C ILE A 124 -2.99 -5.76 -0.79
N HIS A 125 -3.39 -5.95 -2.04
CA HIS A 125 -4.62 -5.44 -2.63
C HIS A 125 -5.79 -6.37 -2.27
N ASP A 126 -6.88 -5.81 -1.76
CA ASP A 126 -8.08 -6.57 -1.41
C ASP A 126 -9.34 -5.78 -1.77
N ARG A 127 -9.96 -6.13 -2.89
CA ARG A 127 -11.20 -5.49 -3.36
C ARG A 127 -12.30 -6.51 -3.58
N ASP A 128 -13.36 -6.42 -2.76
CA ASP A 128 -14.51 -7.33 -2.76
C ASP A 128 -14.13 -8.82 -2.58
N ALA A 129 -12.95 -9.10 -1.95
CA ALA A 129 -12.37 -10.44 -1.83
C ALA A 129 -11.98 -10.82 -0.38
N HIS A 130 -12.45 -10.06 0.62
CA HIS A 130 -12.02 -10.12 2.03
C HIS A 130 -11.97 -11.55 2.63
N GLU A 131 -12.94 -12.42 2.29
CA GLU A 131 -13.01 -13.79 2.82
C GLU A 131 -11.86 -14.65 2.30
N ASP A 132 -11.62 -14.65 0.99
CA ASP A 132 -10.52 -15.42 0.37
C ASP A 132 -9.16 -14.82 0.75
N THR A 133 -9.03 -13.49 0.82
CA THR A 133 -7.83 -12.81 1.31
C THR A 133 -7.50 -13.28 2.74
N LEU A 134 -8.48 -13.25 3.66
CA LEU A 134 -8.26 -13.68 5.05
C LEU A 134 -7.86 -15.16 5.13
N LYS A 135 -8.48 -16.00 4.32
CA LYS A 135 -8.14 -17.43 4.26
C LYS A 135 -6.69 -17.64 3.82
N ILE A 136 -6.28 -16.98 2.74
CA ILE A 136 -4.93 -17.12 2.21
C ILE A 136 -3.90 -16.60 3.22
N ILE A 137 -4.04 -15.39 3.78
CA ILE A 137 -3.05 -14.87 4.73
C ILE A 137 -2.94 -15.74 6.00
N LYS A 138 -4.03 -16.42 6.43
CA LYS A 138 -3.98 -17.39 7.55
C LYS A 138 -3.16 -18.64 7.24
N GLU A 139 -3.08 -19.06 5.97
CA GLU A 139 -2.27 -20.21 5.55
C GLU A 139 -0.76 -19.88 5.55
N PHE A 140 -0.38 -18.62 5.31
CA PHE A 140 1.01 -18.17 5.27
C PHE A 140 1.48 -17.58 6.60
N LYS A 141 1.46 -18.41 7.65
CA LYS A 141 1.91 -18.00 9.00
C LYS A 141 3.35 -17.47 8.97
N GLY A 142 3.56 -16.35 9.63
CA GLY A 142 4.86 -15.68 9.72
C GLY A 142 5.11 -14.65 8.63
N VAL A 143 4.34 -14.64 7.55
CA VAL A 143 4.31 -13.52 6.62
C VAL A 143 3.45 -12.41 7.21
N THR A 144 3.95 -11.19 7.23
CA THR A 144 3.24 -9.99 7.67
C THR A 144 3.34 -8.90 6.60
N GLY A 145 2.66 -7.79 6.79
CA GLY A 145 2.70 -6.69 5.81
C GLY A 145 1.53 -5.74 5.97
N VAL A 146 1.01 -5.28 4.87
CA VAL A 146 -0.01 -4.24 4.81
C VAL A 146 -1.18 -4.70 3.93
N LEU A 147 -2.42 -4.56 4.41
CA LEU A 147 -3.57 -4.46 3.52
C LEU A 147 -3.71 -2.99 3.15
N HIS A 148 -3.33 -2.65 1.91
CA HIS A 148 -3.40 -1.28 1.42
C HIS A 148 -4.85 -0.90 1.07
N CYS A 149 -5.12 0.40 1.00
CA CYS A 149 -6.43 1.00 0.66
C CYS A 149 -7.61 0.30 1.36
N TYR A 150 -7.47 0.07 2.67
CA TYR A 150 -8.35 -0.79 3.44
C TYR A 150 -9.83 -0.38 3.32
N SER A 151 -10.66 -1.32 2.85
CA SER A 151 -12.08 -1.10 2.57
C SER A 151 -13.02 -2.06 3.33
N GLY A 152 -12.45 -2.98 4.11
CA GLY A 152 -13.19 -3.99 4.87
C GLY A 152 -13.96 -3.47 6.08
N SER A 153 -14.65 -4.38 6.80
CA SER A 153 -15.35 -4.08 8.04
C SER A 153 -14.38 -4.00 9.23
N TYR A 154 -14.88 -3.48 10.36
CA TYR A 154 -14.11 -3.48 11.62
C TYR A 154 -13.80 -4.91 12.10
N GLU A 155 -14.73 -5.86 11.94
CA GLU A 155 -14.54 -7.26 12.30
C GLU A 155 -13.39 -7.89 11.49
N PHE A 156 -13.35 -7.65 10.19
CA PHE A 156 -12.27 -8.12 9.34
C PHE A 156 -10.94 -7.45 9.73
N ALA A 157 -10.94 -6.14 9.99
CA ALA A 157 -9.75 -5.41 10.47
C ALA A 157 -9.16 -6.04 11.74
N LYS A 158 -9.99 -6.41 12.73
CA LYS A 158 -9.53 -7.08 13.95
C LYS A 158 -8.80 -8.40 13.67
N GLU A 159 -9.33 -9.22 12.74
CA GLU A 159 -8.69 -10.49 12.39
C GLU A 159 -7.35 -10.25 11.70
N VAL A 160 -7.29 -9.30 10.77
CA VAL A 160 -6.08 -8.94 10.03
C VAL A 160 -4.98 -8.42 10.98
N VAL A 161 -5.33 -7.53 11.90
CA VAL A 161 -4.40 -6.97 12.89
C VAL A 161 -3.89 -8.03 13.86
N LYS A 162 -4.73 -9.00 14.29
CA LYS A 162 -4.29 -10.15 15.11
C LYS A 162 -3.22 -11.01 14.42
N LEU A 163 -3.22 -11.05 13.10
CA LEU A 163 -2.22 -11.76 12.30
C LEU A 163 -0.92 -10.95 12.13
N GLY A 164 -0.85 -9.73 12.66
CA GLY A 164 0.32 -8.86 12.61
C GLY A 164 0.38 -7.93 11.39
N TYR A 165 -0.70 -7.85 10.61
CA TYR A 165 -0.77 -6.94 9.45
C TYR A 165 -1.15 -5.52 9.87
N PHE A 166 -0.68 -4.55 9.11
CA PHE A 166 -1.07 -3.15 9.16
C PHE A 166 -2.19 -2.85 8.17
N LEU A 167 -2.90 -1.74 8.39
CA LEU A 167 -3.97 -1.27 7.52
C LEU A 167 -3.61 0.09 6.94
N GLY A 168 -3.56 0.19 5.61
CA GLY A 168 -3.31 1.42 4.88
C GLY A 168 -4.59 2.22 4.66
N PHE A 169 -4.56 3.52 4.91
CA PHE A 169 -5.69 4.42 4.71
C PHE A 169 -5.33 5.54 3.76
N THR A 170 -6.05 5.61 2.63
CA THR A 170 -5.90 6.60 1.57
C THR A 170 -6.77 7.84 1.81
N GLY A 171 -6.79 8.75 0.84
CA GLY A 171 -7.70 9.89 0.80
C GLY A 171 -9.18 9.56 0.97
N VAL A 172 -9.57 8.30 0.77
CA VAL A 172 -10.94 7.80 0.98
C VAL A 172 -11.46 8.09 2.38
N VAL A 173 -10.61 8.05 3.41
CA VAL A 173 -11.02 8.36 4.80
C VAL A 173 -11.61 9.76 4.97
N THR A 174 -11.30 10.68 4.06
CA THR A 174 -11.80 12.06 4.08
C THR A 174 -13.18 12.21 3.43
N PHE A 175 -13.65 11.21 2.68
CA PHE A 175 -14.90 11.31 1.92
C PHE A 175 -16.13 11.30 2.83
N LYS A 176 -17.15 12.08 2.46
CA LYS A 176 -18.39 12.21 3.25
C LYS A 176 -19.15 10.89 3.46
N ASN A 177 -19.02 9.95 2.53
CA ASN A 177 -19.69 8.65 2.56
C ASN A 177 -18.82 7.52 3.12
N ALA A 178 -17.60 7.78 3.58
CA ALA A 178 -16.63 6.78 4.07
C ALA A 178 -16.94 6.28 5.49
N LYS A 179 -18.21 6.00 5.82
CA LYS A 179 -18.65 5.62 7.17
C LYS A 179 -17.92 4.39 7.72
N LYS A 180 -17.79 3.33 6.90
CA LYS A 180 -17.06 2.10 7.28
C LYS A 180 -15.59 2.39 7.61
N THR A 181 -14.90 3.10 6.71
CA THR A 181 -13.48 3.44 6.89
C THR A 181 -13.26 4.27 8.16
N VAL A 182 -14.17 5.23 8.43
CA VAL A 182 -14.14 6.05 9.65
C VAL A 182 -14.32 5.18 10.90
N GLU A 183 -15.28 4.25 10.89
CA GLU A 183 -15.51 3.30 11.98
C GLU A 183 -14.28 2.44 12.27
N VAL A 184 -13.63 1.91 11.22
CA VAL A 184 -12.40 1.12 11.36
C VAL A 184 -11.29 1.97 11.96
N VAL A 185 -11.02 3.16 11.39
CA VAL A 185 -10.00 4.08 11.92
C VAL A 185 -10.29 4.42 13.37
N GLN A 186 -11.54 4.68 13.76
CA GLN A 186 -11.92 5.02 15.13
C GLN A 186 -11.56 3.91 16.12
N ASN A 187 -11.75 2.64 15.74
CA ASN A 187 -11.70 1.50 16.67
C ASN A 187 -10.40 0.68 16.62
N ILE A 188 -9.65 0.69 15.52
CA ILE A 188 -8.35 -0.01 15.43
C ILE A 188 -7.27 0.79 16.17
N PRO A 189 -6.36 0.14 16.93
CA PRO A 189 -5.25 0.84 17.58
C PRO A 189 -4.38 1.59 16.57
N LEU A 190 -3.95 2.80 16.94
CA LEU A 190 -3.15 3.67 16.05
C LEU A 190 -1.85 2.99 15.58
N GLU A 191 -1.32 2.07 16.36
CA GLU A 191 -0.10 1.31 16.10
C GLU A 191 -0.18 0.37 14.89
N TYR A 192 -1.38 0.16 14.33
CA TYR A 192 -1.62 -0.64 13.12
C TYR A 192 -2.11 0.19 11.92
N ILE A 193 -2.22 1.51 12.10
CA ILE A 193 -2.67 2.42 11.04
C ILE A 193 -1.47 2.94 10.26
N LEU A 194 -1.55 2.85 8.94
CA LEU A 194 -0.66 3.50 7.98
C LEU A 194 -1.42 4.57 7.19
N VAL A 195 -0.68 5.53 6.66
CA VAL A 195 -1.21 6.54 5.74
C VAL A 195 -0.54 6.38 4.38
N GLU A 196 -1.33 6.46 3.33
CA GLU A 196 -0.88 6.27 1.97
C GLU A 196 -1.71 7.09 0.98
N THR A 197 -1.18 7.31 -0.21
CA THR A 197 -1.91 8.02 -1.25
C THR A 197 -2.65 7.12 -2.20
N ASP A 198 -2.06 6.01 -2.62
CA ASP A 198 -2.44 5.28 -3.82
C ASP A 198 -2.44 6.20 -5.05
N CYS A 199 -1.49 7.16 -5.08
CA CYS A 199 -1.40 8.13 -6.17
C CYS A 199 -0.98 7.44 -7.49
N PRO A 200 -1.55 7.90 -8.62
CA PRO A 200 -2.26 9.16 -8.88
C PRO A 200 -3.73 9.19 -8.46
N TYR A 201 -4.24 8.11 -7.86
CA TYR A 201 -5.65 7.90 -7.51
C TYR A 201 -6.00 8.42 -6.11
N MET A 202 -7.25 8.28 -5.70
CA MET A 202 -7.76 8.45 -4.32
C MET A 202 -7.45 9.79 -3.65
N ALA A 203 -7.34 10.91 -4.43
CA ALA A 203 -7.10 12.23 -3.87
C ALA A 203 -8.10 12.58 -2.75
N PRO A 204 -7.61 13.05 -1.57
CA PRO A 204 -8.47 13.40 -0.45
C PRO A 204 -9.29 14.68 -0.71
N GLU A 205 -10.37 14.87 0.07
CA GLU A 205 -10.99 16.19 0.17
C GLU A 205 -9.98 17.21 0.77
N PRO A 206 -9.90 18.46 0.25
CA PRO A 206 -10.77 19.07 -0.75
C PRO A 206 -10.31 18.87 -2.21
N ASN A 207 -9.34 18.00 -2.46
CA ASN A 207 -8.72 17.81 -3.78
C ASN A 207 -9.32 16.65 -4.58
N ARG A 208 -10.43 16.09 -4.13
CA ARG A 208 -11.11 14.98 -4.81
C ARG A 208 -11.34 15.27 -6.29
N GLY A 209 -11.02 14.27 -7.16
CA GLY A 209 -11.12 14.41 -8.63
C GLY A 209 -9.90 15.03 -9.32
N LYS A 210 -8.89 15.47 -8.54
CA LYS A 210 -7.57 15.86 -9.08
C LYS A 210 -6.61 14.68 -9.03
N ARG A 211 -5.51 14.75 -9.80
CA ARG A 211 -4.39 13.82 -9.64
C ARG A 211 -3.81 13.95 -8.22
N ASN A 212 -3.69 12.82 -7.54
CA ASN A 212 -3.13 12.74 -6.19
C ASN A 212 -1.60 12.73 -6.21
N ASP A 213 -0.99 13.17 -5.12
CA ASP A 213 0.43 12.98 -4.80
C ASP A 213 0.63 12.98 -3.28
N SER A 214 1.80 12.55 -2.82
CA SER A 214 2.08 12.38 -1.39
C SER A 214 2.00 13.69 -0.57
N SER A 215 2.03 14.88 -1.20
CA SER A 215 1.83 16.14 -0.49
C SER A 215 0.43 16.30 0.11
N TYR A 216 -0.53 15.51 -0.37
CA TYR A 216 -1.91 15.52 0.14
C TYR A 216 -2.13 14.63 1.37
N LEU A 217 -1.13 13.87 1.81
CA LEU A 217 -1.23 13.06 3.04
C LEU A 217 -1.50 13.87 4.30
N ILE A 218 -1.19 15.15 4.30
CA ILE A 218 -1.55 16.06 5.39
C ILE A 218 -3.06 16.06 5.67
N TYR A 219 -3.91 15.91 4.65
CA TYR A 219 -5.36 15.84 4.81
C TYR A 219 -5.82 14.49 5.38
N VAL A 220 -5.13 13.40 5.02
CA VAL A 220 -5.38 12.06 5.56
C VAL A 220 -5.03 12.02 7.05
N ILE A 221 -3.85 12.51 7.42
CA ILE A 221 -3.38 12.58 8.81
C ILE A 221 -4.29 13.47 9.66
N ASP A 222 -4.66 14.66 9.16
CA ASP A 222 -5.60 15.57 9.83
C ASP A 222 -6.96 14.91 10.08
N LYS A 223 -7.46 14.16 9.09
CA LYS A 223 -8.73 13.43 9.25
C LYS A 223 -8.62 12.33 10.29
N ILE A 224 -7.55 11.53 10.25
CA ILE A 224 -7.31 10.46 11.24
C ILE A 224 -7.15 11.05 12.63
N SER A 225 -6.43 12.18 12.80
CA SER A 225 -6.26 12.84 14.08
C SER A 225 -7.60 13.28 14.69
N LYS A 226 -8.50 13.82 13.87
CA LYS A 226 -9.87 14.20 14.27
C LYS A 226 -10.73 12.99 14.67
N ILE A 227 -10.65 11.88 13.90
CA ILE A 227 -11.40 10.65 14.20
C ILE A 227 -10.91 10.02 15.51
N LYS A 228 -9.59 10.03 15.73
CA LYS A 228 -8.94 9.44 16.92
C LYS A 228 -8.97 10.37 18.14
N GLU A 229 -9.35 11.63 17.97
CA GLU A 229 -9.26 12.67 19.01
C GLU A 229 -7.83 12.80 19.56
N LEU A 230 -6.84 12.72 18.66
CA LEU A 230 -5.41 12.81 18.97
C LEU A 230 -4.78 14.04 18.30
N ASP A 231 -3.68 14.50 18.86
CA ASP A 231 -2.87 15.55 18.23
C ASP A 231 -2.35 15.11 16.87
N TYR A 232 -2.37 16.01 15.88
CA TYR A 232 -1.91 15.77 14.51
C TYR A 232 -0.48 15.20 14.48
N LYS A 233 0.41 15.81 15.28
CA LYS A 233 1.83 15.42 15.31
C LYS A 233 2.01 14.02 15.89
N LYS A 234 1.19 13.65 16.87
CA LYS A 234 1.17 12.29 17.42
C LYS A 234 0.78 11.25 16.35
N VAL A 235 -0.24 11.56 15.53
CA VAL A 235 -0.66 10.67 14.44
C VAL A 235 0.43 10.60 13.36
N GLU A 236 0.96 11.75 12.92
CA GLU A 236 2.07 11.82 11.95
C GLU A 236 3.26 10.96 12.38
N GLU A 237 3.74 11.15 13.62
CA GLU A 237 4.92 10.42 14.13
C GLU A 237 4.63 8.92 14.30
N THR A 238 3.43 8.55 14.74
CA THR A 238 3.08 7.15 14.95
C THR A 238 2.94 6.42 13.63
N THR A 239 2.23 6.99 12.65
CA THR A 239 2.05 6.36 11.34
C THR A 239 3.38 6.26 10.57
N TYR A 240 4.27 7.23 10.71
CA TYR A 240 5.63 7.14 10.18
C TYR A 240 6.41 5.95 10.76
N LYS A 241 6.42 5.80 12.11
CA LYS A 241 7.07 4.68 12.79
C LYS A 241 6.43 3.33 12.44
N ASN A 242 5.11 3.32 12.26
CA ASN A 242 4.41 2.12 11.82
C ASN A 242 4.88 1.68 10.42
N GLY A 243 5.05 2.64 9.49
CA GLY A 243 5.60 2.36 8.16
C GLY A 243 7.00 1.74 8.23
N LEU A 244 7.90 2.29 9.08
CA LEU A 244 9.22 1.71 9.30
C LEU A 244 9.11 0.25 9.81
N ARG A 245 8.22 -0.01 10.77
CA ARG A 245 8.00 -1.36 11.30
C ARG A 245 7.41 -2.31 10.27
N ALA A 246 6.44 -1.84 9.48
CA ALA A 246 5.77 -2.66 8.46
C ALA A 246 6.73 -3.18 7.39
N PHE A 247 7.77 -2.41 7.07
CA PHE A 247 8.73 -2.73 6.01
C PHE A 247 10.15 -3.02 6.51
N ASN A 248 10.36 -3.16 7.84
CA ASN A 248 11.65 -3.46 8.46
C ASN A 248 12.76 -2.43 8.10
N LEU A 249 12.42 -1.13 8.14
CA LEU A 249 13.31 0.01 7.85
C LEU A 249 13.85 0.70 9.09
#